data_1d350a5d900df711928e3d95278007ce
#
_entry.id   1d350a5d900df711928e3d95278007ce
#
_cell.length_a   1.000
_cell.length_b   1.000
_cell.length_c   1.000
_cell.angle_alpha   90.00
_cell.angle_beta   90.00
_cell.angle_gamma   90.00
#
_symmetry.space_group_name_H-M   'P 1'
#
loop_
_entity.id
_entity.type
_entity.pdbx_description
1 polymer ?
#
loop_
_entity_poly.entity_id
_entity_poly.type
_entity_poly.pdbx_seq_one_letter_code
_entity_poly.pdbx_strand_id
1 'polypeptide(L)'
;MFASVANRLRSVVEWHLDNIMDFFLSRSSVLHPIEVEKTVCRAIDEGVRVFSRNVYAPNRVVVRMNPADLRAYSKFMTTYLKELRRTASEHVENNFYQSRGNTDIKLDVVEDNDVQVGSVICDAEFVDNVEQSQHNVGGIA
;
A
#
# COMPACT_ATOMS: atom_id res chain seq x y z
N MET A 1 -2.30 -20.71 11.30
CA MET A 1 -2.79 -19.78 10.29
C MET A 1 -1.98 -18.50 10.25
N PHE A 2 -1.83 -17.80 11.35
CA PHE A 2 -0.96 -16.63 11.41
C PHE A 2 0.50 -16.94 11.07
N ALA A 3 1.01 -18.08 11.54
CA ALA A 3 2.39 -18.46 11.30
C ALA A 3 2.69 -18.69 9.81
N SER A 4 1.76 -19.26 9.04
CA SER A 4 1.99 -19.51 7.62
C SER A 4 1.97 -18.23 6.79
N VAL A 5 1.10 -17.28 7.14
CA VAL A 5 1.06 -15.97 6.48
C VAL A 5 2.30 -15.16 6.83
N ALA A 6 2.69 -15.16 8.11
CA ALA A 6 3.91 -14.49 8.55
C ALA A 6 5.15 -15.08 7.89
N ASN A 7 5.22 -16.40 7.74
CA ASN A 7 6.34 -17.06 7.07
C ASN A 7 6.37 -16.74 5.58
N ARG A 8 5.21 -16.67 4.94
CA ARG A 8 5.12 -16.32 3.52
C ARG A 8 5.56 -14.88 3.30
N LEU A 9 5.08 -13.96 4.11
CA LEU A 9 5.52 -12.56 4.07
C LEU A 9 7.00 -12.44 4.35
N ARG A 10 7.50 -13.17 5.35
CA ARG A 10 8.91 -13.15 5.71
C ARG A 10 9.78 -13.63 4.56
N SER A 11 9.44 -14.73 3.90
CA SER A 11 10.26 -15.26 2.81
C SER A 11 10.28 -14.33 1.60
N VAL A 12 9.15 -13.71 1.26
CA VAL A 12 9.09 -12.72 0.18
C VAL A 12 9.88 -11.47 0.55
N VAL A 13 9.69 -10.96 1.76
CA VAL A 13 10.38 -9.78 2.26
C VAL A 13 11.88 -10.05 2.37
N GLU A 14 12.29 -11.21 2.85
CA GLU A 14 13.71 -11.57 2.96
C GLU A 14 14.37 -11.63 1.59
N TRP A 15 13.72 -12.23 0.61
CA TRP A 15 14.27 -12.30 -0.74
C TRP A 15 14.46 -10.92 -1.35
N HIS A 16 13.48 -10.05 -1.20
CA HIS A 16 13.58 -8.67 -1.68
C HIS A 16 14.51 -7.83 -0.83
N LEU A 17 14.55 -8.09 0.49
CA LEU A 17 15.43 -7.37 1.40
C LEU A 17 16.91 -7.61 1.09
N ASP A 18 17.30 -8.82 0.71
CA ASP A 18 18.70 -9.10 0.36
C ASP A 18 19.17 -8.18 -0.79
N ASN A 19 18.30 -7.87 -1.74
CA ASN A 19 18.62 -7.00 -2.86
C ASN A 19 18.41 -5.52 -2.56
N ILE A 20 17.38 -5.20 -1.79
CA ILE A 20 17.01 -3.82 -1.47
C ILE A 20 17.83 -3.28 -0.31
N MET A 21 18.10 -4.10 0.70
CA MET A 21 18.85 -3.66 1.88
C MET A 21 20.29 -3.30 1.55
N ASP A 22 20.95 -4.05 0.66
CA ASP A 22 22.28 -3.67 0.20
C ASP A 22 22.28 -2.29 -0.44
N PHE A 23 21.22 -1.98 -1.18
CA PHE A 23 21.06 -0.68 -1.79
C PHE A 23 20.81 0.42 -0.74
N PHE A 24 19.97 0.16 0.26
CA PHE A 24 19.61 1.13 1.28
C PHE A 24 20.68 1.30 2.36
N LEU A 25 21.44 0.26 2.68
CA LEU A 25 22.52 0.34 3.66
C LEU A 25 23.65 1.26 3.21
N SER A 26 23.79 1.48 1.91
CA SER A 26 24.76 2.44 1.37
C SER A 26 24.29 3.89 1.49
N ARG A 27 23.05 4.12 1.93
CA ARG A 27 22.46 5.46 2.07
C ARG A 27 21.93 5.64 3.49
N SER A 28 22.39 6.66 4.16
CA SER A 28 21.85 7.06 5.47
C SER A 28 20.47 7.71 5.29
N SER A 29 19.55 7.45 6.20
CA SER A 29 18.21 8.05 6.29
C SER A 29 17.31 7.80 5.08
N VAL A 30 17.03 6.55 4.80
CA VAL A 30 16.06 6.15 3.76
C VAL A 30 14.84 5.54 4.43
N LEU A 31 13.69 5.84 3.85
CA LEU A 31 12.43 5.23 4.25
C LEU A 31 12.49 3.72 4.09
N HIS A 32 12.30 3.00 5.18
CA HIS A 32 12.37 1.54 5.17
C HIS A 32 11.08 0.94 4.60
N PRO A 33 11.18 -0.08 3.73
CA PRO A 33 9.99 -0.72 3.15
C PRO A 33 8.99 -1.22 4.18
N ILE A 34 9.47 -1.72 5.33
CA ILE A 34 8.59 -2.21 6.39
C ILE A 34 7.73 -1.08 6.97
N GLU A 35 8.28 0.12 7.07
CA GLU A 35 7.51 1.27 7.55
C GLU A 35 6.36 1.62 6.60
N VAL A 36 6.61 1.50 5.30
CA VAL A 36 5.56 1.72 4.30
C VAL A 36 4.46 0.68 4.45
N GLU A 37 4.82 -0.59 4.58
CA GLU A 37 3.84 -1.67 4.77
C GLU A 37 2.99 -1.46 6.02
N LYS A 38 3.63 -1.14 7.14
CA LYS A 38 2.93 -0.88 8.39
C LYS A 38 1.97 0.30 8.26
N THR A 39 2.41 1.35 7.61
CA THR A 39 1.61 2.56 7.45
C THR A 39 0.43 2.31 6.52
N VAL A 40 0.61 1.54 5.47
CA VAL A 40 -0.50 1.13 4.58
C VAL A 40 -1.53 0.31 5.35
N CYS A 41 -1.10 -0.69 6.09
CA CYS A 41 -2.01 -1.53 6.87
C CYS A 41 -2.75 -0.71 7.93
N ARG A 42 -2.06 0.20 8.59
CA ARG A 42 -2.68 1.10 9.58
C ARG A 42 -3.71 2.01 8.92
N ALA A 43 -3.41 2.55 7.76
CA ALA A 43 -4.35 3.39 7.03
C ALA A 43 -5.62 2.62 6.65
N ILE A 44 -5.46 1.37 6.25
CA ILE A 44 -6.61 0.50 5.97
C ILE A 44 -7.45 0.31 7.23
N ASP A 45 -6.82 -0.02 8.35
CA ASP A 45 -7.53 -0.23 9.62
C ASP A 45 -8.27 1.02 10.07
N GLU A 46 -7.65 2.17 9.95
CA GLU A 46 -8.27 3.44 10.32
C GLU A 46 -9.38 3.86 9.36
N GLY A 47 -9.34 3.37 8.14
CA GLY A 47 -10.30 3.71 7.10
C GLY A 47 -11.49 2.78 6.99
N VAL A 48 -11.55 1.69 7.75
CA VAL A 48 -12.66 0.74 7.65
C VAL A 48 -13.98 1.39 8.06
N ARG A 49 -15.06 0.93 7.45
CA ARG A 49 -16.41 1.40 7.77
C ARG A 49 -17.31 0.22 8.03
N VAL A 50 -18.19 0.42 9.00
CA VAL A 50 -19.17 -0.59 9.38
C VAL A 50 -20.50 -0.25 8.75
N PHE A 51 -21.01 -1.16 7.92
CA PHE A 51 -22.34 -1.08 7.36
C PHE A 51 -23.11 -2.34 7.72
N SER A 52 -24.27 -2.18 8.36
CA SER A 52 -25.03 -3.30 8.85
C SER A 52 -24.18 -4.13 9.83
N ARG A 53 -23.82 -5.35 9.48
CA ARG A 53 -23.02 -6.23 10.31
C ARG A 53 -21.64 -6.49 9.76
N ASN A 54 -21.31 -5.85 8.65
CA ASN A 54 -20.05 -6.09 7.96
C ASN A 54 -19.13 -4.91 8.10
N VAL A 55 -17.84 -5.19 8.17
CA VAL A 55 -16.78 -4.18 8.20
C VAL A 55 -16.15 -4.15 6.81
N TYR A 56 -16.19 -3.01 6.18
CA TYR A 56 -15.68 -2.84 4.81
C TYR A 56 -14.33 -2.12 4.84
N ALA A 57 -13.38 -2.66 4.11
CA ALA A 57 -12.07 -2.05 3.93
C ALA A 57 -12.15 -0.98 2.84
N PRO A 58 -11.38 0.11 3.00
CA PRO A 58 -11.18 1.04 1.89
C PRO A 58 -10.55 0.32 0.70
N ASN A 59 -10.87 0.77 -0.49
CA ASN A 59 -10.41 0.12 -1.71
C ASN A 59 -9.29 0.87 -2.43
N ARG A 60 -8.86 2.00 -1.88
CA ARG A 60 -7.75 2.76 -2.41
C ARG A 60 -6.88 3.31 -1.29
N VAL A 61 -5.57 3.20 -1.44
CA VAL A 61 -4.61 3.81 -0.53
C VAL A 61 -3.66 4.67 -1.35
N VAL A 62 -3.53 5.92 -0.96
CA VAL A 62 -2.56 6.85 -1.55
C VAL A 62 -1.36 6.90 -0.62
N VAL A 63 -0.21 6.54 -1.15
CA VAL A 63 1.06 6.53 -0.41
C VAL A 63 1.85 7.78 -0.81
N ARG A 64 2.11 8.65 0.15
CA ARG A 64 2.84 9.90 -0.07
C ARG A 64 4.26 9.77 0.46
N MET A 65 5.21 10.06 -0.38
CA MET A 65 6.63 10.01 -0.04
C MET A 65 7.34 11.27 -0.47
N ASN A 66 8.40 11.60 0.24
CA ASN A 66 9.29 12.65 -0.23
C ASN A 66 9.91 12.25 -1.57
N PRO A 67 10.12 13.19 -2.51
CA PRO A 67 10.74 12.87 -3.80
C PRO A 67 12.08 12.15 -3.70
N ALA A 68 12.87 12.42 -2.66
CA ALA A 68 14.15 11.73 -2.45
C ALA A 68 13.95 10.24 -2.17
N ASP A 69 12.97 9.90 -1.33
CA ASP A 69 12.64 8.50 -1.05
C ASP A 69 12.05 7.82 -2.28
N LEU A 70 11.21 8.53 -3.00
CA LEU A 70 10.60 7.98 -4.22
C LEU A 70 11.67 7.65 -5.26
N ARG A 71 12.68 8.51 -5.41
CA ARG A 71 13.80 8.23 -6.30
C ARG A 71 14.57 6.99 -5.87
N ALA A 72 14.76 6.82 -4.56
CA ALA A 72 15.44 5.64 -4.03
C ALA A 72 14.68 4.34 -4.36
N TYR A 73 13.36 4.40 -4.40
CA TYR A 73 12.51 3.24 -4.70
C TYR A 73 12.31 3.01 -6.20
N SER A 74 12.70 3.96 -7.05
CA SER A 74 12.34 3.95 -8.47
C SER A 74 12.76 2.68 -9.20
N LYS A 75 13.93 2.13 -8.89
CA LYS A 75 14.45 0.92 -9.53
C LYS A 75 13.62 -0.32 -9.20
N PHE A 76 12.94 -0.31 -8.07
CA PHE A 76 12.20 -1.47 -7.56
C PHE A 76 10.70 -1.22 -7.55
N MET A 77 10.25 -0.06 -8.05
CA MET A 77 8.88 0.40 -7.83
C MET A 77 7.83 -0.58 -8.33
N THR A 78 7.99 -1.12 -9.53
CA THR A 78 7.01 -2.05 -10.10
C THR A 78 6.86 -3.30 -9.25
N THR A 79 7.99 -3.91 -8.88
CA THR A 79 8.01 -5.10 -8.04
C THR A 79 7.50 -4.78 -6.63
N TYR A 80 7.94 -3.66 -6.10
CA TYR A 80 7.57 -3.25 -4.75
C TYR A 80 6.07 -2.98 -4.62
N LEU A 81 5.48 -2.30 -5.59
CA LEU A 81 4.02 -2.04 -5.59
C LEU A 81 3.22 -3.33 -5.67
N LYS A 82 3.69 -4.29 -6.43
CA LYS A 82 3.04 -5.60 -6.52
C LYS A 82 3.02 -6.30 -5.16
N GLU A 83 4.16 -6.30 -4.48
CA GLU A 83 4.26 -6.91 -3.15
C GLU A 83 3.45 -6.14 -2.11
N LEU A 84 3.45 -4.83 -2.19
CA LEU A 84 2.69 -3.99 -1.28
C LEU A 84 1.18 -4.20 -1.45
N ARG A 85 0.70 -4.36 -2.68
CA ARG A 85 -0.71 -4.71 -2.93
C ARG A 85 -1.06 -6.06 -2.35
N ARG A 86 -0.16 -7.03 -2.50
CA ARG A 86 -0.36 -8.35 -1.93
C ARG A 86 -0.47 -8.26 -0.40
N THR A 87 0.44 -7.54 0.23
CA THR A 87 0.41 -7.33 1.68
C THR A 87 -0.90 -6.68 2.11
N ALA A 88 -1.34 -5.66 1.41
CA ALA A 88 -2.60 -4.98 1.72
C ALA A 88 -3.80 -5.91 1.57
N SER A 89 -3.84 -6.70 0.50
CA SER A 89 -4.94 -7.65 0.26
C SER A 89 -4.97 -8.75 1.32
N GLU A 90 -3.81 -9.28 1.70
CA GLU A 90 -3.72 -10.27 2.76
C GLU A 90 -4.15 -9.68 4.11
N HIS A 91 -3.81 -8.43 4.37
CA HIS A 91 -4.24 -7.75 5.59
C HIS A 91 -5.76 -7.64 5.67
N VAL A 92 -6.41 -7.29 4.57
CA VAL A 92 -7.87 -7.22 4.48
C VAL A 92 -8.49 -8.60 4.75
N GLU A 93 -7.96 -9.64 4.12
CA GLU A 93 -8.46 -11.00 4.30
C GLU A 93 -8.26 -11.48 5.75
N ASN A 94 -7.09 -11.24 6.31
CA ASN A 94 -6.74 -11.71 7.64
C ASN A 94 -7.56 -11.03 8.74
N ASN A 95 -8.06 -9.84 8.49
CA ASN A 95 -8.90 -9.11 9.43
C ASN A 95 -10.39 -9.27 9.14
N PHE A 96 -10.72 -10.12 8.18
CA PHE A 96 -12.11 -10.40 7.79
C PHE A 96 -12.87 -9.17 7.33
N TYR A 97 -12.17 -8.19 6.77
CA TYR A 97 -12.80 -7.04 6.17
C TYR A 97 -13.41 -7.41 4.83
N GLN A 98 -14.57 -6.85 4.55
CA GLN A 98 -15.22 -7.03 3.27
C GLN A 98 -14.59 -6.08 2.24
N SER A 99 -14.44 -6.56 1.03
CA SER A 99 -14.05 -5.71 -0.09
C SER A 99 -15.31 -5.21 -0.77
N ARG A 100 -15.26 -3.98 -1.24
CA ARG A 100 -16.35 -3.42 -2.02
C ARG A 100 -16.21 -3.90 -3.46
N GLY A 101 -17.05 -4.84 -3.85
CA GLY A 101 -16.95 -5.48 -5.15
C GLY A 101 -15.79 -6.47 -5.20
N ASN A 102 -15.38 -6.81 -6.39
CA ASN A 102 -14.37 -7.84 -6.62
C ASN A 102 -13.00 -7.24 -6.89
N THR A 103 -12.76 -6.04 -6.40
CA THR A 103 -11.56 -5.30 -6.73
C THR A 103 -10.53 -5.38 -5.62
N ASP A 104 -9.30 -5.64 -6.01
CA ASP A 104 -8.15 -5.52 -5.14
C ASP A 104 -7.97 -4.07 -4.71
N ILE A 105 -7.28 -3.89 -3.60
CA ILE A 105 -6.94 -2.54 -3.14
C ILE A 105 -6.03 -1.87 -4.16
N LYS A 106 -6.41 -0.67 -4.56
CA LYS A 106 -5.62 0.13 -5.47
C LYS A 106 -4.62 0.96 -4.66
N LEU A 107 -3.36 0.86 -5.04
CA LEU A 107 -2.30 1.64 -4.42
C LEU A 107 -1.75 2.64 -5.42
N ASP A 108 -1.73 3.90 -5.02
CA ASP A 108 -1.11 4.98 -5.78
C ASP A 108 0.01 5.57 -4.94
N VAL A 109 1.18 5.70 -5.53
CA VAL A 109 2.32 6.34 -4.87
C VAL A 109 2.52 7.71 -5.51
N VAL A 110 2.52 8.75 -4.68
CA VAL A 110 2.69 10.12 -5.14
C VAL A 110 3.82 10.80 -4.38
N GLU A 111 4.55 11.67 -5.06
CA GLU A 111 5.56 12.48 -4.41
C GLU A 111 4.90 13.66 -3.68
N ASP A 112 5.44 13.99 -2.53
CA ASP A 112 4.95 15.11 -1.73
C ASP A 112 6.12 15.73 -1.00
N ASN A 113 6.44 16.97 -1.36
CA ASN A 113 7.56 17.70 -0.77
C ASN A 113 7.34 18.00 0.71
N ASP A 114 6.10 18.02 1.17
CA ASP A 114 5.78 18.28 2.57
C ASP A 114 6.02 17.07 3.47
N VAL A 115 6.19 15.88 2.88
CA VAL A 115 6.55 14.69 3.64
C VAL A 115 8.05 14.70 3.87
N GLN A 116 8.47 14.50 5.11
CA GLN A 116 9.89 14.47 5.45
C GLN A 116 10.58 13.24 4.86
N VAL A 117 11.83 13.40 4.46
CA VAL A 117 12.67 12.27 4.03
C VAL A 117 12.71 11.24 5.15
N GLY A 118 12.52 9.97 4.80
CA GLY A 118 12.47 8.88 5.77
C GLY A 118 11.10 8.65 6.37
N SER A 119 10.10 9.42 5.97
CA SER A 119 8.72 9.28 6.45
C SER A 119 7.79 8.94 5.30
N VAL A 120 6.62 8.42 5.65
CA VAL A 120 5.56 8.10 4.70
C VAL A 120 4.21 8.44 5.30
N ILE A 121 3.32 8.94 4.47
CA ILE A 121 1.94 9.22 4.87
C ILE A 121 1.04 8.43 3.93
N CYS A 122 0.10 7.70 4.51
CA CYS A 122 -0.87 6.93 3.73
C CYS A 122 -2.27 7.39 4.05
N ASP A 123 -3.05 7.62 3.01
CA ASP A 123 -4.46 7.97 3.12
C ASP A 123 -5.27 6.87 2.44
N ALA A 124 -6.19 6.27 3.18
CA ALA A 124 -7.08 5.25 2.66
C ALA A 124 -8.46 5.84 2.41
N GLU A 125 -9.06 5.48 1.29
CA GLU A 125 -10.35 6.03 0.91
C GLU A 125 -11.21 4.99 0.21
N PHE A 126 -12.51 5.26 0.22
CA PHE A 126 -13.49 4.50 -0.55
C PHE A 126 -13.72 5.24 -1.84
N VAL A 127 -13.44 4.58 -2.96
CA VAL A 127 -13.74 5.14 -4.27
C VAL A 127 -14.70 4.21 -4.98
N ASP A 128 -15.55 4.77 -5.80
CA ASP A 128 -16.40 4.00 -6.67
C ASP A 128 -15.53 3.40 -7.78
N ASN A 129 -16.10 2.47 -8.53
CA ASN A 129 -15.37 1.84 -9.62
C ASN A 129 -14.66 2.91 -10.46
N VAL A 130 -13.33 2.96 -10.31
CA VAL A 130 -12.52 4.04 -10.90
C VAL A 130 -12.67 4.06 -12.41
N GLU A 131 -12.77 2.89 -13.04
CA GLU A 131 -12.95 2.81 -14.48
C GLU A 131 -14.30 3.36 -14.92
N GLN A 132 -15.36 3.04 -14.19
CA GLN A 132 -16.67 3.61 -14.45
C GLN A 132 -16.70 5.11 -14.21
N SER A 133 -16.05 5.58 -13.16
CA SER A 133 -15.98 7.00 -12.86
C SER A 133 -15.30 7.77 -13.98
N GLN A 134 -14.19 7.26 -14.49
CA GLN A 134 -13.50 7.87 -15.62
C GLN A 134 -14.33 7.83 -16.89
N HIS A 135 -15.00 6.73 -17.13
CA HIS A 135 -15.87 6.56 -18.28
C HIS A 135 -17.06 7.53 -18.21
N ASN A 136 -17.67 7.66 -17.05
CA ASN A 136 -18.78 8.57 -16.83
C ASN A 136 -18.36 10.03 -17.08
N VAL A 137 -17.21 10.41 -16.61
CA VAL A 137 -16.67 11.74 -16.85
C VAL A 137 -16.47 11.96 -18.35
N GLY A 138 -15.91 10.98 -19.03
CA GLY A 138 -15.78 11.05 -20.48
C GLY A 138 -17.12 11.10 -21.20
N GLY A 139 -18.12 10.39 -20.70
CA GLY A 139 -19.46 10.41 -21.28
C GLY A 139 -20.19 11.71 -21.08
N ILE A 140 -19.90 12.42 -20.01
CA ILE A 140 -20.52 13.72 -19.72
C ILE A 140 -19.86 14.84 -20.53
N ALA A 141 -18.59 14.70 -20.73
CA ALA A 141 -17.83 15.66 -21.52
C ALA A 141 -18.08 15.50 -23.00
#